data_8aa3e97b35cec055143f8fddd53ee1a1
#
_entry.id   8aa3e97b35cec055143f8fddd53ee1a1
#
_cell.length_a   1.000
_cell.length_b   1.000
_cell.length_c   1.000
_cell.angle_alpha   90.00
_cell.angle_beta   90.00
_cell.angle_gamma   90.00
#
_symmetry.space_group_name_H-M   'P 1'
#
loop_
_entity.id
_entity.type
_entity.pdbx_description
1 polymer ?
#
loop_
_entity_poly.entity_id
_entity_poly.type
_entity_poly.pdbx_seq_one_letter_code
_entity_poly.pdbx_strand_id
1 'polypeptide(L)' 'MIEIWSKPNCIFCDRAESLCKLKGLAYKKYMLDVDYSREDLLNKFPEARTFPQITQDGN' A
#
# COMPACT_ATOMS: atom_id res chain seq x y z
N MET A 1 -1.86 9.85 -8.26
CA MET A 1 -2.65 8.83 -7.53
C MET A 1 -1.80 8.17 -6.47
N ILE A 2 -2.36 7.98 -5.30
CA ILE A 2 -1.68 7.29 -4.20
C ILE A 2 -1.89 5.79 -4.34
N GLU A 3 -0.83 5.02 -4.15
CA GLU A 3 -0.89 3.56 -4.15
C GLU A 3 -0.52 3.06 -2.76
N ILE A 4 -1.38 2.22 -2.20
CA ILE A 4 -1.20 1.66 -0.86
C ILE A 4 -0.98 0.15 -0.98
N TRP A 5 0.24 -0.29 -0.70
CA TRP A 5 0.62 -1.69 -0.75
C TRP A 5 0.42 -2.28 0.64
N SER A 6 -0.66 -3.03 0.81
CA SER A 6 -1.12 -3.48 2.13
C SER A 6 -1.11 -5.01 2.25
N LYS A 7 -1.39 -5.47 3.47
CA LYS A 7 -1.50 -6.90 3.78
C LYS A 7 -2.74 -7.15 4.63
N PRO A 8 -3.20 -8.41 4.74
CA PRO A 8 -4.31 -8.73 5.66
C PRO A 8 -3.97 -8.41 7.11
N ASN A 9 -4.99 -8.04 7.88
CA ASN A 9 -4.87 -7.74 9.31
C ASN A 9 -3.86 -6.64 9.63
N CYS A 10 -3.82 -5.61 8.80
CA CYS A 10 -2.91 -4.48 8.98
C CYS A 10 -3.70 -3.22 9.35
N ILE A 11 -3.66 -2.84 10.63
CA ILE A 11 -4.35 -1.65 11.13
C ILE A 11 -3.79 -0.38 10.47
N PHE A 12 -2.47 -0.30 10.31
CA PHE A 12 -1.84 0.88 9.70
C PHE A 12 -2.18 1.01 8.21
N CYS A 13 -2.40 -0.12 7.53
CA CYS A 13 -2.86 -0.08 6.14
C CYS A 13 -4.28 0.49 6.08
N ASP A 14 -5.15 0.08 6.99
CA ASP A 14 -6.52 0.58 7.08
C ASP A 14 -6.53 2.07 7.42
N ARG A 15 -5.64 2.51 8.29
CA ARG A 15 -5.51 3.93 8.64
C ARG A 15 -5.05 4.76 7.45
N ALA A 16 -4.12 4.24 6.66
CA ALA A 16 -3.65 4.93 5.46
C ALA A 16 -4.80 5.11 4.46
N GLU A 17 -5.58 4.06 4.26
CA GLU A 17 -6.76 4.13 3.39
C GLU A 17 -7.78 5.14 3.91
N SER A 18 -8.07 5.09 5.20
CA SER A 18 -9.02 6.02 5.82
C SER A 18 -8.57 7.47 5.68
N LEU A 19 -7.28 7.72 5.81
CA LEU A 19 -6.73 9.06 5.66
C LEU A 19 -6.92 9.57 4.23
N CYS A 20 -6.70 8.72 3.23
CA CYS A 20 -6.94 9.10 1.84
C CYS A 20 -8.41 9.44 1.60
N LYS A 21 -9.32 8.64 2.15
CA LYS A 21 -10.76 8.91 2.04
C LYS A 21 -11.14 10.22 2.70
N LEU A 22 -10.62 10.46 3.90
CA LEU A 22 -10.92 11.67 4.65
C LEU A 22 -10.47 12.92 3.90
N LYS A 23 -9.32 12.86 3.25
CA LYS A 23 -8.76 14.00 2.52
C LYS A 23 -9.23 14.08 1.08
N GLY A 24 -10.09 13.17 0.64
CA GLY A 24 -10.58 13.16 -0.73
C GLY A 24 -9.52 12.88 -1.77
N LEU A 25 -8.47 12.13 -1.41
CA LEU A 25 -7.38 11.80 -2.32
C LEU A 25 -7.71 10.54 -3.13
N ALA A 26 -7.38 10.57 -4.41
CA ALA A 26 -7.50 9.38 -5.24
C ALA A 26 -6.42 8.38 -4.83
N TYR A 27 -6.82 7.14 -4.57
CA TYR A 27 -5.88 6.10 -4.18
C TYR A 27 -6.27 4.74 -4.77
N LYS A 28 -5.31 3.83 -4.79
CA LYS A 28 -5.54 2.44 -5.15
C LYS A 28 -4.88 1.56 -4.09
N LYS A 29 -5.62 0.57 -3.60
CA LYS A 29 -5.13 -0.34 -2.57
C LYS A 29 -4.83 -1.70 -3.19
N TYR A 30 -3.62 -2.20 -2.94
CA TYR A 30 -3.21 -3.53 -3.38
C TYR A 30 -3.04 -4.42 -2.16
N MET A 31 -3.60 -5.63 -2.23
CA MET A 31 -3.57 -6.57 -1.12
C MET A 31 -2.58 -7.69 -1.40
N LEU A 32 -1.68 -7.94 -0.45
CA LEU A 32 -0.69 -9.00 -0.52
C LEU A 32 -1.36 -10.36 -0.76
N ASP A 33 -0.78 -11.14 -1.66
CA ASP A 33 -1.26 -12.47 -2.08
C ASP A 33 -2.63 -12.46 -2.78
N VAL A 34 -3.15 -11.29 -3.11
CA VAL A 34 -4.34 -11.12 -3.93
C VAL A 34 -3.96 -10.33 -5.19
N ASP A 35 -3.42 -9.14 -5.01
CA ASP A 35 -3.04 -8.25 -6.11
C ASP A 35 -1.55 -8.31 -6.44
N TYR A 36 -0.72 -8.75 -5.50
CA TYR A 36 0.72 -8.86 -5.67
C TYR A 36 1.29 -9.88 -4.69
N SER A 37 2.49 -10.38 -4.99
CA SER A 37 3.20 -11.28 -4.11
C SER A 37 4.27 -10.54 -3.31
N ARG A 38 4.80 -11.19 -2.27
CA ARG A 38 5.92 -10.64 -1.51
C ARG A 38 7.13 -10.40 -2.41
N GLU A 39 7.38 -11.30 -3.36
CA GLU A 39 8.48 -11.13 -4.31
C GLU A 39 8.29 -9.89 -5.16
N ASP A 40 7.07 -9.65 -5.65
CA ASP A 40 6.75 -8.45 -6.41
C ASP A 40 7.02 -7.19 -5.59
N LEU A 41 6.63 -7.22 -4.31
CA LEU A 41 6.86 -6.09 -3.42
C LEU A 41 8.35 -5.82 -3.25
N LEU A 42 9.14 -6.85 -3.01
CA LEU A 42 10.58 -6.70 -2.81
C LEU A 42 11.31 -6.27 -4.07
N ASN A 43 10.80 -6.65 -5.25
CA ASN A 43 11.35 -6.17 -6.51
C ASN A 43 11.11 -4.67 -6.69
N LYS A 44 9.96 -4.18 -6.26
CA LYS A 44 9.61 -2.76 -6.36
C LYS A 44 10.21 -1.95 -5.22
N PHE A 45 10.22 -2.52 -4.02
CA PHE A 45 10.74 -1.89 -2.81
C PHE A 45 11.75 -2.82 -2.13
N PRO A 46 13.01 -2.86 -2.60
CA PRO A 46 13.98 -3.83 -2.09
C PRO A 46 14.25 -3.75 -0.59
N GLU A 47 13.99 -2.59 0.01
CA GLU A 47 14.20 -2.36 1.43
C GLU A 47 12.91 -2.39 2.25
N ALA A 48 11.81 -2.83 1.66
CA ALA A 48 10.53 -2.86 2.36
C ALA A 48 10.56 -3.86 3.51
N ARG A 49 10.25 -3.39 4.72
CA ARG A 49 10.21 -4.21 5.94
C ARG A 49 8.93 -4.02 6.71
N THR A 50 8.14 -3.01 6.36
CA THR A 50 6.94 -2.65 7.08
C THR A 50 5.78 -2.44 6.11
N PHE A 51 4.57 -2.49 6.64
CA PHE A 51 3.37 -2.15 5.92
C PHE A 51 2.66 -1.00 6.63
N PRO A 52 1.96 -0.13 5.90
CA PRO A 52 1.84 -0.14 4.44
C PRO A 52 3.08 0.44 3.75
N GLN A 53 3.29 0.08 2.48
CA GLN A 53 4.21 0.79 1.61
C GLN A 53 3.37 1.71 0.74
N ILE A 54 3.69 2.98 0.74
CA ILE A 54 2.87 4.00 0.07
C ILE A 54 3.69 4.73 -0.98
N THR A 55 3.14 4.82 -2.18
CA THR A 55 3.73 5.61 -3.25
C THR A 55 2.74 6.65 -3.74
N GLN A 56 3.26 7.71 -4.32
CA GLN A 56 2.46 8.73 -4.98
C GLN A 56 2.98 8.88 -6.41
N ASP A 57 2.11 8.60 -7.40
CA ASP A 57 2.46 8.67 -8.82
C ASP A 57 3.71 7.84 -9.17
N GLY A 58 3.85 6.68 -8.53
CA GLY A 58 4.94 5.76 -8.77
C GLY A 58 6.19 5.98 -7.92
N ASN A 59 6.13 6.92 -7.00
CA ASN A 59 7.28 7.23 -6.13
C ASN A 59 7.03 6.83 -4.69
#